data_93e36034a7cad627896a2a0170ff3952
#
_entry.id   93e36034a7cad627896a2a0170ff3952
#
_cell.length_a   1.000
_cell.length_b   1.000
_cell.length_c   1.000
_cell.angle_alpha   90.00
_cell.angle_beta   90.00
_cell.angle_gamma   90.00
#
_symmetry.space_group_name_H-M   'P 1'
#
loop_
_entity.id
_entity.type
_entity.pdbx_description
1 polymer ?
#
loop_
_entity_poly.entity_id
_entity_poly.type
_entity_poly.pdbx_seq_one_letter_code
_entity_poly.pdbx_strand_id
1 'polypeptide(L)'
;MSTYFDLIMIPLQLLIVFFTIYYFTLSFFGLFGRRPEEKIYDEQKTFAMIVCAHNEEQVIGQLVENLHLLNYSDHLYDIFVVADNCKDNTAQIARQAGAIVYERFNDNEKGKGFAMDWMFQRLFEMERQYDAVCVFDADNLVHPDFLREMNSRLCKGERLIQGYLDSKNPNDTWISGVFSISFWVVNHVWHLAKYNIGLSSCLG
;
A
#
# COMPACT_ATOMS: atom_id res chain seq x y z
N MET A 1 -27.43 -39.09 19.12
CA MET A 1 -26.09 -38.48 18.94
C MET A 1 -25.89 -37.92 17.51
N SER A 2 -26.40 -38.58 16.49
CA SER A 2 -26.31 -38.12 15.10
C SER A 2 -27.05 -36.79 14.86
N THR A 3 -28.28 -36.64 15.37
CA THR A 3 -29.14 -35.45 15.14
C THR A 3 -28.53 -34.13 15.64
N TYR A 4 -27.82 -34.14 16.77
CA TYR A 4 -27.13 -32.94 17.28
C TYR A 4 -25.88 -32.62 16.45
N PHE A 5 -25.19 -33.64 15.98
CA PHE A 5 -24.05 -33.50 15.08
C PHE A 5 -24.49 -32.86 13.75
N ASP A 6 -25.57 -33.39 13.15
CA ASP A 6 -26.14 -32.89 11.90
C ASP A 6 -26.65 -31.45 12.03
N LEU A 7 -27.20 -31.08 13.18
CA LEU A 7 -27.69 -29.71 13.47
C LEU A 7 -26.57 -28.66 13.41
N ILE A 8 -25.34 -29.04 13.76
CA ILE A 8 -24.18 -28.14 13.69
C ILE A 8 -23.49 -28.24 12.34
N MET A 9 -23.35 -29.44 11.81
CA MET A 9 -22.56 -29.67 10.59
C MET A 9 -23.26 -29.16 9.33
N ILE A 10 -24.59 -29.27 9.24
CA ILE A 10 -25.34 -28.80 8.05
C ILE A 10 -25.21 -27.27 7.87
N PRO A 11 -25.42 -26.41 8.89
CA PRO A 11 -25.20 -24.97 8.74
C PRO A 11 -23.74 -24.62 8.38
N LEU A 12 -22.76 -25.33 8.96
CA LEU A 12 -21.35 -25.13 8.63
C LEU A 12 -21.04 -25.49 7.17
N GLN A 13 -21.57 -26.62 6.69
CA GLN A 13 -21.43 -27.02 5.29
C GLN A 13 -22.06 -26.00 4.34
N LEU A 14 -23.30 -25.53 4.64
CA LEU A 14 -23.97 -24.51 3.84
C LEU A 14 -23.16 -23.20 3.79
N LEU A 15 -22.56 -22.80 4.91
CA LEU A 15 -21.69 -21.63 4.98
C LEU A 15 -20.45 -21.80 4.09
N ILE A 16 -19.80 -22.96 4.15
CA ILE A 16 -18.62 -23.27 3.32
C ILE A 16 -19.03 -23.26 1.83
N VAL A 17 -20.12 -23.91 1.47
CA VAL A 17 -20.61 -23.93 0.08
C VAL A 17 -20.92 -22.52 -0.41
N PHE A 18 -21.57 -21.69 0.42
CA PHE A 18 -21.85 -20.29 0.09
C PHE A 18 -20.56 -19.50 -0.21
N PHE A 19 -19.58 -19.56 0.67
CA PHE A 19 -18.28 -18.88 0.44
C PHE A 19 -17.55 -19.44 -0.76
N THR A 20 -17.60 -20.76 -0.98
CA THR A 20 -16.98 -21.39 -2.16
C THR A 20 -17.58 -20.85 -3.45
N ILE A 21 -18.92 -20.79 -3.54
CA ILE A 21 -19.61 -20.24 -4.71
C ILE A 21 -19.28 -18.76 -4.88
N TYR A 22 -19.29 -18.00 -3.79
CA TYR A 22 -18.95 -16.57 -3.81
C TYR A 22 -17.54 -16.32 -4.37
N TYR A 23 -16.52 -16.99 -3.82
CA TYR A 23 -15.14 -16.83 -4.28
C TYR A 23 -14.91 -17.39 -5.69
N PHE A 24 -15.58 -18.47 -6.05
CA PHE A 24 -15.54 -19.02 -7.41
C PHE A 24 -16.11 -18.01 -8.43
N THR A 25 -17.24 -17.41 -8.12
CA THR A 25 -17.85 -16.38 -8.98
C THR A 25 -16.96 -15.16 -9.10
N LEU A 26 -16.38 -14.67 -8.00
CA LEU A 26 -15.42 -13.58 -8.03
C LEU A 26 -14.21 -13.92 -8.88
N SER A 27 -13.64 -15.11 -8.72
CA SER A 27 -12.48 -15.56 -9.50
C SER A 27 -12.77 -15.57 -11.00
N PHE A 28 -13.97 -15.95 -11.39
CA PHE A 28 -14.40 -15.89 -12.80
C PHE A 28 -14.34 -14.46 -13.36
N PHE A 29 -14.88 -13.48 -12.63
CA PHE A 29 -14.83 -12.07 -13.04
C PHE A 29 -13.40 -11.48 -13.01
N GLY A 30 -12.53 -11.98 -12.14
CA GLY A 30 -11.11 -11.59 -12.10
C GLY A 30 -10.32 -12.11 -13.29
N LEU A 31 -10.51 -13.39 -13.64
CA LEU A 31 -9.77 -14.04 -14.73
C LEU A 31 -10.24 -13.64 -16.12
N PHE A 32 -11.53 -13.40 -16.30
CA PHE A 32 -12.15 -13.09 -17.60
C PHE A 32 -12.60 -11.63 -17.72
N GLY A 33 -12.45 -10.82 -16.67
CA GLY A 33 -12.73 -9.40 -16.69
C GLY A 33 -11.73 -8.65 -17.58
N ARG A 34 -12.22 -7.63 -18.28
CA ARG A 34 -11.35 -6.74 -19.05
C ARG A 34 -10.59 -5.83 -18.10
N ARG A 35 -9.28 -5.73 -18.27
CA ARG A 35 -8.51 -4.63 -17.69
C ARG A 35 -8.91 -3.36 -18.42
N PRO A 36 -9.32 -2.30 -17.70
CA PRO A 36 -9.59 -1.03 -18.35
C PRO A 36 -8.31 -0.57 -19.07
N GLU A 37 -8.48 -0.03 -20.29
CA GLU A 37 -7.38 0.57 -21.04
C GLU A 37 -6.82 1.75 -20.22
N GLU A 38 -5.55 1.69 -19.84
CA GLU A 38 -4.94 2.71 -18.99
C GLU A 38 -4.52 3.89 -19.85
N LYS A 39 -5.33 4.95 -19.83
CA LYS A 39 -4.93 6.23 -20.39
C LYS A 39 -3.86 6.84 -19.48
N ILE A 40 -2.67 7.01 -20.02
CA ILE A 40 -1.58 7.72 -19.36
C ILE A 40 -1.85 9.22 -19.52
N TYR A 41 -1.81 9.94 -18.40
CA TYR A 41 -1.93 11.40 -18.36
C TYR A 41 -0.55 12.02 -18.13
N ASP A 42 -0.36 13.23 -18.66
CA ASP A 42 0.84 14.00 -18.37
C ASP A 42 0.96 14.27 -16.85
N GLU A 43 2.18 14.42 -16.39
CA GLU A 43 2.50 14.69 -14.98
C GLU A 43 1.96 16.06 -14.57
N GLN A 44 1.04 16.08 -13.61
CA GLN A 44 0.41 17.31 -13.15
C GLN A 44 -0.01 17.27 -11.68
N LYS A 45 -0.10 16.09 -11.08
CA LYS A 45 -0.51 15.93 -9.69
C LYS A 45 0.69 16.01 -8.76
N THR A 46 0.49 16.64 -7.62
CA THR A 46 1.51 16.76 -6.57
C THR A 46 1.31 15.73 -5.48
N PHE A 47 2.42 15.16 -4.99
CA PHE A 47 2.38 14.06 -4.03
C PHE A 47 3.22 14.37 -2.78
N ALA A 48 2.64 14.08 -1.59
CA ALA A 48 3.40 13.92 -0.37
C ALA A 48 3.63 12.43 -0.11
N MET A 49 4.87 11.98 -0.16
CA MET A 49 5.23 10.60 0.15
C MET A 49 5.63 10.51 1.62
N ILE A 50 4.86 9.77 2.43
CA ILE A 50 5.08 9.65 3.88
C ILE A 50 5.57 8.25 4.20
N VAL A 51 6.68 8.19 4.91
CA VAL A 51 7.27 6.97 5.47
C VAL A 51 7.30 7.10 6.99
N CYS A 52 6.57 6.22 7.71
CA CYS A 52 6.68 6.12 9.16
C CYS A 52 7.69 5.05 9.52
N ALA A 53 8.74 5.42 10.24
CA ALA A 53 9.85 4.55 10.60
C ALA A 53 10.07 4.51 12.13
N HIS A 54 10.33 3.31 12.67
CA HIS A 54 10.67 3.10 14.08
C HIS A 54 11.86 2.14 14.20
N ASN A 55 13.06 2.67 14.42
CA ASN A 55 14.32 1.90 14.46
C ASN A 55 14.58 1.11 13.16
N GLU A 56 14.53 1.80 12.03
CA GLU A 56 14.67 1.23 10.68
C GLU A 56 15.97 1.70 9.99
N GLU A 57 17.06 1.93 10.75
CA GLU A 57 18.34 2.44 10.22
C GLU A 57 18.92 1.59 9.09
N GLN A 58 18.60 0.29 9.04
CA GLN A 58 19.15 -0.64 8.04
C GLN A 58 18.48 -0.52 6.66
N VAL A 59 17.24 -0.03 6.59
CA VAL A 59 16.44 -0.07 5.36
C VAL A 59 15.98 1.30 4.88
N ILE A 60 15.82 2.28 5.78
CA ILE A 60 15.25 3.58 5.45
C ILE A 60 16.00 4.34 4.36
N GLY A 61 17.35 4.27 4.38
CA GLY A 61 18.17 4.92 3.35
C GLY A 61 17.88 4.39 1.96
N GLN A 62 17.79 3.07 1.82
CA GLN A 62 17.51 2.40 0.55
C GLN A 62 16.13 2.79 0.00
N LEU A 63 15.11 2.87 0.85
CA LEU A 63 13.78 3.31 0.43
C LEU A 63 13.82 4.76 -0.07
N VAL A 64 14.41 5.69 0.69
CA VAL A 64 14.48 7.11 0.30
C VAL A 64 15.21 7.29 -1.03
N GLU A 65 16.36 6.60 -1.21
CA GLU A 65 17.08 6.60 -2.48
C GLU A 65 16.22 6.03 -3.63
N ASN A 66 15.49 4.96 -3.39
CA ASN A 66 14.57 4.39 -4.37
C ASN A 66 13.43 5.36 -4.75
N LEU A 67 12.90 6.11 -3.78
CA LEU A 67 11.86 7.11 -4.03
C LEU A 67 12.38 8.31 -4.86
N HIS A 68 13.66 8.65 -4.77
CA HIS A 68 14.29 9.66 -5.64
C HIS A 68 14.55 9.17 -7.08
N LEU A 69 14.44 7.86 -7.34
CA LEU A 69 14.63 7.27 -8.66
C LEU A 69 13.30 7.05 -9.42
N LEU A 70 12.19 7.58 -8.90
CA LEU A 70 10.90 7.47 -9.57
C LEU A 70 10.87 8.27 -10.88
N ASN A 71 10.25 7.72 -11.92
CA ASN A 71 10.03 8.36 -13.20
C ASN A 71 8.92 9.42 -13.10
N TYR A 72 9.16 10.46 -12.30
CA TYR A 72 8.23 11.56 -12.07
C TYR A 72 9.01 12.83 -11.76
N SER A 73 8.46 14.01 -12.14
CA SER A 73 9.17 15.28 -11.97
C SER A 73 9.41 15.63 -10.50
N ASP A 74 10.66 15.83 -10.11
CA ASP A 74 11.09 16.04 -8.71
C ASP A 74 10.36 17.20 -8.00
N HIS A 75 9.95 18.23 -8.74
CA HIS A 75 9.23 19.37 -8.18
C HIS A 75 7.75 19.08 -7.87
N LEU A 76 7.23 17.91 -8.30
CA LEU A 76 5.85 17.49 -8.07
C LEU A 76 5.66 16.57 -6.87
N TYR A 77 6.73 16.20 -6.17
CA TYR A 77 6.60 15.41 -4.96
C TYR A 77 7.64 15.79 -3.89
N ASP A 78 7.33 15.46 -2.65
CA ASP A 78 8.26 15.53 -1.53
C ASP A 78 8.24 14.23 -0.73
N ILE A 79 9.39 13.87 -0.17
CA ILE A 79 9.56 12.65 0.64
C ILE A 79 9.67 13.07 2.11
N PHE A 80 8.69 12.66 2.91
CA PHE A 80 8.63 12.87 4.34
C PHE A 80 8.90 11.59 5.10
N VAL A 81 9.84 11.61 6.01
CA VAL A 81 10.09 10.49 6.94
C VAL A 81 9.73 10.93 8.35
N VAL A 82 8.84 10.20 8.99
CA VAL A 82 8.52 10.36 10.40
C VAL A 82 9.30 9.32 11.19
N ALA A 83 10.36 9.76 11.85
CA ALA A 83 11.14 8.94 12.78
C ALA A 83 10.43 8.93 14.13
N ASP A 84 9.56 7.91 14.35
CA ASP A 84 8.70 7.82 15.52
C ASP A 84 9.38 7.04 16.65
N ASN A 85 9.70 7.76 17.74
CA ASN A 85 10.35 7.18 18.94
C ASN A 85 11.63 6.37 18.60
N CYS A 86 12.40 6.79 17.59
CA CYS A 86 13.63 6.12 17.20
C CYS A 86 14.74 6.33 18.24
N LYS A 87 15.56 5.28 18.45
CA LYS A 87 16.73 5.28 19.32
C LYS A 87 18.04 5.01 18.59
N ASP A 88 17.93 4.72 17.29
CA ASP A 88 19.01 4.44 16.35
C ASP A 88 19.24 5.62 15.39
N ASN A 89 20.00 5.39 14.33
CA ASN A 89 20.36 6.42 13.34
C ASN A 89 19.31 6.61 12.23
N THR A 90 18.09 6.08 12.36
CA THR A 90 17.02 6.15 11.34
C THR A 90 16.86 7.58 10.79
N ALA A 91 16.67 8.58 11.69
CA ALA A 91 16.44 9.96 11.30
C ALA A 91 17.63 10.57 10.56
N GLN A 92 18.85 10.27 11.01
CA GLN A 92 20.08 10.77 10.38
C GLN A 92 20.27 10.19 8.98
N ILE A 93 20.08 8.88 8.83
CA ILE A 93 20.24 8.19 7.54
C ILE A 93 19.18 8.69 6.53
N ALA A 94 17.93 8.85 6.96
CA ALA A 94 16.89 9.39 6.09
C ALA A 94 17.18 10.81 5.59
N ARG A 95 17.74 11.69 6.48
CA ARG A 95 18.19 13.04 6.06
C ARG A 95 19.33 12.99 5.06
N GLN A 96 20.30 12.12 5.30
CA GLN A 96 21.44 11.95 4.38
C GLN A 96 21.02 11.44 3.01
N ALA A 97 19.98 10.61 2.96
CA ALA A 97 19.39 10.13 1.72
C ALA A 97 18.50 11.18 1.00
N GLY A 98 18.26 12.36 1.61
CA GLY A 98 17.55 13.48 0.98
C GLY A 98 16.10 13.65 1.40
N ALA A 99 15.59 12.92 2.39
CA ALA A 99 14.23 13.09 2.87
C ALA A 99 14.07 14.30 3.81
N ILE A 100 12.87 14.87 3.83
CA ILE A 100 12.42 15.83 4.85
C ILE A 100 12.03 15.02 6.10
N VAL A 101 12.82 15.11 7.17
CA VAL A 101 12.66 14.24 8.34
C VAL A 101 12.07 14.99 9.52
N TYR A 102 11.00 14.43 10.05
CA TYR A 102 10.39 14.82 11.30
C TYR A 102 10.63 13.76 12.37
N GLU A 103 11.16 14.17 13.51
CA GLU A 103 11.31 13.30 14.68
C GLU A 103 10.14 13.52 15.62
N ARG A 104 9.48 12.42 16.00
CA ARG A 104 8.38 12.40 16.94
C ARG A 104 8.75 11.55 18.14
N PHE A 105 8.60 12.13 19.33
CA PHE A 105 8.82 11.43 20.60
C PHE A 105 7.53 11.54 21.43
N ASN A 106 6.81 10.44 21.56
CA ASN A 106 5.59 10.35 22.37
C ASN A 106 5.44 8.94 22.92
N ASP A 107 5.61 8.80 24.23
CA ASP A 107 5.52 7.52 24.91
C ASP A 107 4.08 7.04 25.14
N ASN A 108 3.10 7.94 25.09
CA ASN A 108 1.69 7.63 25.33
C ASN A 108 0.96 7.16 24.06
N GLU A 109 1.41 7.63 22.90
CA GLU A 109 0.79 7.35 21.59
C GLU A 109 1.81 6.72 20.66
N LYS A 110 2.04 5.42 20.80
CA LYS A 110 3.02 4.66 20.00
C LYS A 110 2.35 3.98 18.82
N GLY A 111 3.08 3.92 17.71
CA GLY A 111 2.71 3.15 16.53
C GLY A 111 2.38 3.97 15.31
N LYS A 112 2.40 3.30 14.15
CA LYS A 112 2.29 3.89 12.81
C LYS A 112 1.06 4.80 12.65
N GLY A 113 -0.11 4.41 13.19
CA GLY A 113 -1.33 5.20 13.07
C GLY A 113 -1.22 6.57 13.73
N PHE A 114 -0.65 6.65 14.94
CA PHE A 114 -0.42 7.93 15.63
C PHE A 114 0.64 8.78 14.95
N ALA A 115 1.71 8.15 14.45
CA ALA A 115 2.74 8.85 13.68
C ALA A 115 2.18 9.43 12.39
N MET A 116 1.32 8.70 11.68
CA MET A 116 0.63 9.17 10.48
C MET A 116 -0.32 10.33 10.78
N ASP A 117 -1.20 10.19 11.79
CA ASP A 117 -2.13 11.26 12.18
C ASP A 117 -1.37 12.55 12.53
N TRP A 118 -0.32 12.42 13.32
CA TRP A 118 0.56 13.53 13.68
C TRP A 118 1.23 14.20 12.46
N MET A 119 1.61 13.42 11.45
CA MET A 119 2.18 13.97 10.22
C MET A 119 1.12 14.62 9.33
N PHE A 120 -0.08 14.03 9.23
CA PHE A 120 -1.17 14.62 8.46
C PHE A 120 -1.59 15.99 8.98
N GLN A 121 -1.67 16.17 10.30
CA GLN A 121 -1.96 17.49 10.89
C GLN A 121 -0.95 18.53 10.43
N ARG A 122 0.34 18.21 10.41
CA ARG A 122 1.40 19.10 9.92
C ARG A 122 1.34 19.34 8.43
N LEU A 123 1.09 18.29 7.67
CA LEU A 123 1.01 18.36 6.22
C LEU A 123 -0.09 19.34 5.76
N PHE A 124 -1.24 19.32 6.43
CA PHE A 124 -2.37 20.20 6.12
C PHE A 124 -2.14 21.66 6.54
N GLU A 125 -1.20 21.94 7.42
CA GLU A 125 -0.80 23.28 7.85
C GLU A 125 0.33 23.87 6.98
N MET A 126 0.95 23.07 6.10
CA MET A 126 2.02 23.55 5.21
C MET A 126 1.48 24.50 4.15
N GLU A 127 2.31 25.46 3.74
CA GLU A 127 1.99 26.36 2.61
C GLU A 127 1.84 25.59 1.31
N ARG A 128 2.72 24.61 1.09
CA ARG A 128 2.64 23.70 -0.06
C ARG A 128 1.54 22.67 0.15
N GLN A 129 0.54 22.72 -0.71
CA GLN A 129 -0.54 21.74 -0.73
C GLN A 129 -0.24 20.62 -1.75
N TYR A 130 -0.69 19.40 -1.44
CA TYR A 130 -0.53 18.22 -2.30
C TYR A 130 -1.88 17.71 -2.75
N ASP A 131 -1.94 17.22 -4.00
CA ASP A 131 -3.17 16.59 -4.54
C ASP A 131 -3.44 15.24 -3.89
N ALA A 132 -2.40 14.51 -3.47
CA ALA A 132 -2.51 13.21 -2.82
C ALA A 132 -1.36 12.92 -1.86
N VAL A 133 -1.63 11.99 -0.94
CA VAL A 133 -0.65 11.44 -0.02
C VAL A 133 -0.42 9.96 -0.34
N CYS A 134 0.83 9.56 -0.49
CA CYS A 134 1.25 8.17 -0.60
C CYS A 134 1.93 7.73 0.70
N VAL A 135 1.53 6.59 1.24
CA VAL A 135 2.10 6.06 2.50
C VAL A 135 2.85 4.77 2.20
N PHE A 136 4.07 4.68 2.70
CA PHE A 136 4.94 3.51 2.54
C PHE A 136 5.43 2.99 3.90
N ASP A 137 5.74 1.70 3.95
CA ASP A 137 6.53 1.11 5.03
C ASP A 137 8.03 1.30 4.73
N ALA A 138 8.86 1.41 5.79
CA ALA A 138 10.27 1.73 5.67
C ALA A 138 11.09 0.68 4.89
N ASP A 139 10.59 -0.54 4.77
CA ASP A 139 11.19 -1.66 4.06
C ASP A 139 10.66 -1.87 2.64
N ASN A 140 9.76 -1.03 2.15
CA ASN A 140 9.22 -1.15 0.80
C ASN A 140 10.28 -0.86 -0.29
N LEU A 141 10.01 -1.38 -1.50
CA LEU A 141 10.62 -0.94 -2.76
C LEU A 141 9.51 -0.52 -3.70
N VAL A 142 9.64 0.66 -4.28
CA VAL A 142 8.62 1.26 -5.11
C VAL A 142 9.03 1.18 -6.57
N HIS A 143 8.10 0.75 -7.44
CA HIS A 143 8.35 0.66 -8.87
C HIS A 143 8.60 2.07 -9.45
N PRO A 144 9.56 2.26 -10.36
CA PRO A 144 9.87 3.59 -10.92
C PRO A 144 8.68 4.35 -11.48
N ASP A 145 7.70 3.69 -12.06
CA ASP A 145 6.51 4.33 -12.67
C ASP A 145 5.34 4.52 -11.70
N PHE A 146 5.53 4.26 -10.40
CA PHE A 146 4.45 4.30 -9.41
C PHE A 146 3.69 5.65 -9.42
N LEU A 147 4.39 6.77 -9.35
CA LEU A 147 3.73 8.09 -9.33
C LEU A 147 3.02 8.44 -10.65
N ARG A 148 3.52 7.96 -11.79
CA ARG A 148 2.84 8.12 -13.09
C ARG A 148 1.51 7.40 -13.13
N GLU A 149 1.45 6.18 -12.57
CA GLU A 149 0.21 5.43 -12.41
C GLU A 149 -0.75 6.15 -11.44
N MET A 150 -0.26 6.59 -10.29
CA MET A 150 -1.06 7.33 -9.31
C MET A 150 -1.60 8.64 -9.91
N ASN A 151 -0.78 9.40 -10.63
CA ASN A 151 -1.21 10.58 -11.37
C ASN A 151 -2.36 10.28 -12.32
N SER A 152 -2.22 9.21 -13.12
CA SER A 152 -3.24 8.82 -14.10
C SER A 152 -4.56 8.42 -13.41
N ARG A 153 -4.52 7.72 -12.29
CA ARG A 153 -5.69 7.35 -11.49
C ARG A 153 -6.38 8.56 -10.87
N LEU A 154 -5.61 9.48 -10.29
CA LEU A 154 -6.13 10.74 -9.74
C LEU A 154 -6.79 11.60 -10.81
N CYS A 155 -6.20 11.70 -12.02
CA CYS A 155 -6.77 12.41 -13.14
C CYS A 155 -8.11 11.82 -13.63
N LYS A 156 -8.33 10.52 -13.42
CA LYS A 156 -9.63 9.84 -13.65
C LYS A 156 -10.65 10.10 -12.52
N GLY A 157 -10.24 10.75 -11.44
CA GLY A 157 -11.10 11.07 -10.29
C GLY A 157 -11.13 10.02 -9.18
N GLU A 158 -10.24 9.02 -9.23
CA GLU A 158 -10.08 8.05 -8.16
C GLU A 158 -9.50 8.76 -6.92
N ARG A 159 -10.07 8.49 -5.73
CA ARG A 159 -9.68 9.18 -4.49
C ARG A 159 -8.89 8.30 -3.52
N LEU A 160 -9.06 7.00 -3.62
CA LEU A 160 -8.39 6.01 -2.78
C LEU A 160 -7.85 4.92 -3.69
N ILE A 161 -6.52 4.80 -3.71
CA ILE A 161 -5.83 3.92 -4.65
C ILE A 161 -4.83 3.09 -3.85
N GLN A 162 -4.87 1.78 -4.05
CA GLN A 162 -3.85 0.88 -3.53
C GLN A 162 -2.94 0.43 -4.66
N GLY A 163 -1.64 0.56 -4.46
CA GLY A 163 -0.63 -0.01 -5.35
C GLY A 163 -0.66 -1.54 -5.32
N TYR A 164 -0.19 -2.15 -6.39
CA TYR A 164 0.05 -3.59 -6.41
C TYR A 164 1.18 -3.93 -5.43
N LEU A 165 0.91 -4.88 -4.54
CA LEU A 165 1.89 -5.39 -3.59
C LEU A 165 2.43 -6.73 -4.08
N ASP A 166 3.74 -6.90 -4.01
CA ASP A 166 4.43 -8.16 -4.28
C ASP A 166 5.54 -8.41 -3.28
N SER A 167 6.03 -9.63 -3.22
CA SER A 167 7.19 -9.98 -2.42
C SER A 167 8.46 -9.38 -3.02
N LYS A 168 9.28 -8.75 -2.18
CA LYS A 168 10.58 -8.17 -2.59
C LYS A 168 11.53 -9.22 -3.16
N ASN A 169 11.53 -10.43 -2.58
CA ASN A 169 12.45 -11.51 -2.90
C ASN A 169 11.70 -12.83 -3.17
N PRO A 170 10.92 -12.96 -4.24
CA PRO A 170 10.05 -14.12 -4.48
C PRO A 170 10.83 -15.44 -4.70
N ASN A 171 12.10 -15.35 -5.09
CA ASN A 171 12.94 -16.50 -5.44
C ASN A 171 13.89 -16.95 -4.32
N ASP A 172 13.95 -16.28 -3.17
CA ASP A 172 14.90 -16.58 -2.11
C ASP A 172 14.56 -17.90 -1.40
N THR A 173 13.28 -18.15 -1.17
CA THR A 173 12.79 -19.36 -0.52
C THR A 173 11.46 -19.80 -1.11
N TRP A 174 11.08 -21.06 -0.88
CA TRP A 174 9.74 -21.55 -1.25
C TRP A 174 8.62 -20.77 -0.52
N ILE A 175 8.89 -20.28 0.69
CA ILE A 175 7.93 -19.47 1.48
C ILE A 175 7.70 -18.12 0.81
N SER A 176 8.77 -17.42 0.42
CA SER A 176 8.64 -16.12 -0.28
C SER A 176 7.96 -16.28 -1.65
N GLY A 177 8.18 -17.43 -2.34
CA GLY A 177 7.46 -17.76 -3.55
C GLY A 177 5.96 -17.97 -3.33
N VAL A 178 5.55 -18.65 -2.26
CA VAL A 178 4.13 -18.82 -1.90
C VAL A 178 3.49 -17.49 -1.56
N PHE A 179 4.18 -16.58 -0.84
CA PHE A 179 3.68 -15.24 -0.56
C PHE A 179 3.48 -14.43 -1.84
N SER A 180 4.43 -14.46 -2.78
CA SER A 180 4.29 -13.77 -4.08
C SER A 180 3.09 -14.28 -4.87
N ILE A 181 2.89 -15.61 -4.93
CA ILE A 181 1.69 -16.20 -5.56
C ILE A 181 0.41 -15.74 -4.85
N SER A 182 0.41 -15.68 -3.52
CA SER A 182 -0.75 -15.21 -2.75
C SER A 182 -1.08 -13.74 -3.05
N PHE A 183 -0.08 -12.86 -3.10
CA PHE A 183 -0.26 -11.47 -3.52
C PHE A 183 -0.79 -11.37 -4.94
N TRP A 184 -0.25 -12.17 -5.87
CA TRP A 184 -0.73 -12.21 -7.24
C TRP A 184 -2.21 -12.61 -7.32
N VAL A 185 -2.62 -13.67 -6.62
CA VAL A 185 -4.02 -14.12 -6.58
C VAL A 185 -4.93 -13.04 -6.01
N VAL A 186 -4.55 -12.45 -4.88
CA VAL A 186 -5.34 -11.40 -4.23
C VAL A 186 -5.53 -10.20 -5.16
N ASN A 187 -4.46 -9.73 -5.78
CA ASN A 187 -4.52 -8.52 -6.62
C ASN A 187 -5.18 -8.80 -7.99
N HIS A 188 -4.77 -9.86 -8.70
CA HIS A 188 -5.23 -10.12 -10.07
C HIS A 188 -6.58 -10.83 -10.14
N VAL A 189 -6.95 -11.59 -9.12
CA VAL A 189 -8.21 -12.33 -9.13
C VAL A 189 -9.26 -11.60 -8.31
N TRP A 190 -8.99 -11.31 -7.04
CA TRP A 190 -10.03 -10.80 -6.15
C TRP A 190 -10.21 -9.29 -6.20
N HIS A 191 -9.12 -8.51 -6.15
CA HIS A 191 -9.23 -7.04 -6.20
C HIS A 191 -9.69 -6.58 -7.58
N LEU A 192 -9.14 -7.15 -8.65
CA LEU A 192 -9.56 -6.84 -10.01
C LEU A 192 -11.02 -7.26 -10.26
N ALA A 193 -11.46 -8.42 -9.74
CA ALA A 193 -12.85 -8.84 -9.84
C ALA A 193 -13.80 -7.84 -9.18
N LYS A 194 -13.50 -7.43 -7.94
CA LYS A 194 -14.29 -6.43 -7.22
C LYS A 194 -14.35 -5.10 -7.96
N TYR A 195 -13.21 -4.63 -8.45
CA TYR A 195 -13.13 -3.43 -9.26
C TYR A 195 -14.03 -3.51 -10.51
N ASN A 196 -13.97 -4.62 -11.26
CA ASN A 196 -14.76 -4.82 -12.49
C ASN A 196 -16.27 -4.83 -12.25
N ILE A 197 -16.73 -5.19 -11.05
CA ILE A 197 -18.15 -5.19 -10.67
C ILE A 197 -18.56 -3.96 -9.83
N GLY A 198 -17.67 -2.96 -9.74
CA GLY A 198 -17.95 -1.70 -9.04
C GLY A 198 -17.92 -1.79 -7.50
N LEU A 199 -17.30 -2.83 -6.94
CA LEU A 199 -17.11 -2.97 -5.50
C LEU A 199 -15.73 -2.46 -5.08
N SER A 200 -15.66 -1.83 -3.90
CA SER A 200 -14.38 -1.51 -3.27
C SER A 200 -13.71 -2.73 -2.67
N SER A 201 -12.38 -2.76 -2.66
CA SER A 201 -11.61 -3.72 -1.87
C SER A 201 -11.17 -3.09 -0.55
N CYS A 202 -10.98 -3.93 0.47
CA CYS A 202 -10.31 -3.50 1.69
C CYS A 202 -8.83 -3.21 1.35
N LEU A 203 -8.34 -2.07 1.82
CA LEU A 203 -6.91 -1.77 1.81
C LEU A 203 -6.30 -2.55 2.96
N GLY A 204 -5.39 -3.48 2.66
CA GLY A 204 -4.71 -4.32 3.63
C GLY A 204 -3.68 -3.57 4.45
#